data_93fe4a03d14f75a2267353b2162227a0
#
_entry.id   93fe4a03d14f75a2267353b2162227a0
#
_cell.length_a   1.000
_cell.length_b   1.000
_cell.length_c   1.000
_cell.angle_alpha   90.00
_cell.angle_beta   90.00
_cell.angle_gamma   90.00
#
_symmetry.space_group_name_H-M   'P 1'
#
loop_
_entity.id
_entity.type
_entity.pdbx_description
1 polymer ?
#
loop_
_entity_poly.entity_id
_entity_poly.type
_entity_poly.pdbx_seq_one_letter_code
_entity_poly.pdbx_strand_id
1 'polypeptide(L)'
;MKASWDIFCTVVDNFGDVGVTFRLARQLVAEHDMSVRLWVDDLSAFARLCPGADAQALQQWHDGVNVCFWAKDWQPAEPADVVIEAFACHLPGAYIDAMKARNPRPLWLNLEYLSAEEWVTGCHGLPSLQSSGIQKFFFFP
;
A
#
# COMPACT_ATOMS: atom_id res chain seq x y z
N MET A 1 10.01 -15.99 -10.48
CA MET A 1 9.09 -14.89 -10.73
C MET A 1 9.07 -13.94 -9.53
N LYS A 2 9.03 -12.65 -9.81
CA LYS A 2 8.92 -11.66 -8.74
C LYS A 2 7.51 -11.68 -8.16
N ALA A 3 7.41 -11.68 -6.84
CA ALA A 3 6.12 -11.43 -6.20
C ALA A 3 5.72 -9.96 -6.42
N SER A 4 4.45 -9.72 -6.61
CA SER A 4 3.91 -8.37 -6.80
C SER A 4 3.28 -7.85 -5.52
N TRP A 5 3.47 -6.56 -5.28
CA TRP A 5 2.98 -5.87 -4.08
C TRP A 5 2.26 -4.60 -4.50
N ASP A 6 1.10 -4.38 -3.93
CA ASP A 6 0.40 -3.10 -4.02
C ASP A 6 0.36 -2.47 -2.63
N ILE A 7 0.84 -1.24 -2.52
CA ILE A 7 0.80 -0.47 -1.29
C ILE A 7 -0.09 0.74 -1.52
N PHE A 8 -1.14 0.87 -0.72
CA PHE A 8 -2.08 1.98 -0.81
C PHE A 8 -1.83 2.95 0.33
N CYS A 9 -1.69 4.23 0.00
CA CYS A 9 -1.42 5.28 0.95
C CYS A 9 -2.31 6.50 0.69
N THR A 10 -3.11 6.87 1.68
CA THR A 10 -3.82 8.14 1.71
C THR A 10 -2.96 9.15 2.46
N VAL A 11 -2.72 10.31 1.86
CA VAL A 11 -1.93 11.36 2.53
C VAL A 11 -2.87 12.15 3.45
N VAL A 12 -2.75 11.92 4.73
CA VAL A 12 -3.56 12.60 5.76
C VAL A 12 -2.75 13.69 6.44
N ASP A 13 -1.54 13.36 6.86
CA ASP A 13 -0.65 14.27 7.60
C ASP A 13 0.62 14.55 6.80
N ASN A 14 0.67 15.69 6.13
CA ASN A 14 1.88 16.15 5.44
C ASN A 14 2.53 15.03 4.63
N PHE A 15 3.77 14.67 5.00
CA PHE A 15 4.58 13.73 4.21
C PHE A 15 4.90 12.43 4.93
N GLY A 16 4.48 12.30 6.21
CA GLY A 16 4.86 11.17 7.04
C GLY A 16 4.42 9.83 6.45
N ASP A 17 3.15 9.74 6.10
CA ASP A 17 2.58 8.49 5.60
C ASP A 17 3.19 8.08 4.27
N VAL A 18 3.30 9.00 3.33
CA VAL A 18 3.88 8.70 2.02
C VAL A 18 5.39 8.46 2.12
N GLY A 19 6.06 9.12 3.06
CA GLY A 19 7.48 8.89 3.32
C GLY A 19 7.75 7.47 3.79
N VAL A 20 6.97 6.98 4.73
CA VAL A 20 7.10 5.61 5.26
C VAL A 20 6.80 4.58 4.17
N THR A 21 5.72 4.77 3.43
CA THR A 21 5.31 3.81 2.41
C THR A 21 6.27 3.78 1.23
N PHE A 22 6.78 4.93 0.80
CA PHE A 22 7.77 4.98 -0.27
C PHE A 22 9.08 4.33 0.15
N ARG A 23 9.51 4.55 1.39
CA ARG A 23 10.71 3.91 1.93
C ARG A 23 10.56 2.40 1.94
N LEU A 24 9.42 1.90 2.40
CA LEU A 24 9.11 0.46 2.39
C LEU A 24 9.13 -0.07 0.96
N ALA A 25 8.48 0.62 0.04
CA ALA A 25 8.41 0.21 -1.37
C ALA A 25 9.81 0.09 -1.99
N ARG A 26 10.67 1.09 -1.77
CA ARG A 26 12.05 1.06 -2.28
C ARG A 26 12.84 -0.10 -1.70
N GLN A 27 12.66 -0.36 -0.41
CA GLN A 27 13.36 -1.45 0.26
C GLN A 27 12.93 -2.82 -0.29
N LEU A 28 11.64 -3.00 -0.53
CA LEU A 28 11.13 -4.25 -1.12
C LEU A 28 11.72 -4.48 -2.51
N VAL A 29 11.84 -3.43 -3.31
CA VAL A 29 12.43 -3.55 -4.65
C VAL A 29 13.94 -3.83 -4.56
N ALA A 30 14.66 -3.05 -3.76
CA ALA A 30 16.13 -3.09 -3.73
C ALA A 30 16.67 -4.32 -3.01
N GLU A 31 16.05 -4.72 -1.91
CA GLU A 31 16.59 -5.77 -1.04
C GLU A 31 15.91 -7.12 -1.24
N HIS A 32 14.67 -7.14 -1.72
CA HIS A 32 13.88 -8.36 -1.83
C HIS A 32 13.44 -8.67 -3.25
N ASP A 33 13.85 -7.88 -4.22
CA ASP A 33 13.56 -8.08 -5.64
C ASP A 33 12.06 -8.23 -5.94
N MET A 34 11.24 -7.42 -5.27
CA MET A 34 9.79 -7.42 -5.46
C MET A 34 9.39 -6.43 -6.55
N SER A 35 8.23 -6.68 -7.18
CA SER A 35 7.59 -5.75 -8.08
C SER A 35 6.55 -4.97 -7.29
N VAL A 36 6.73 -3.65 -7.15
CA VAL A 36 5.90 -2.85 -6.23
C VAL A 36 5.22 -1.71 -6.97
N ARG A 37 3.89 -1.59 -6.77
CA ARG A 37 3.13 -0.39 -7.12
C ARG A 37 2.78 0.33 -5.82
N LEU A 38 3.09 1.62 -5.77
CA LEU A 38 2.69 2.48 -4.65
C LEU A 38 1.57 3.40 -5.14
N TRP A 39 0.38 3.21 -4.58
CA TRP A 39 -0.80 3.99 -4.93
C TRP A 39 -0.94 5.15 -3.95
N VAL A 40 -0.87 6.37 -4.46
CA VAL A 40 -0.89 7.59 -3.65
C VAL A 40 -2.02 8.50 -4.12
N ASP A 41 -2.83 8.98 -3.22
CA ASP A 41 -3.96 9.86 -3.55
C ASP A 41 -3.56 11.32 -3.69
N ASP A 42 -2.37 11.71 -3.23
CA ASP A 42 -1.86 13.07 -3.34
C ASP A 42 -0.42 13.07 -3.88
N LEU A 43 -0.30 13.20 -5.19
CA LEU A 43 1.01 13.20 -5.85
C LEU A 43 1.81 14.48 -5.58
N SER A 44 1.15 15.57 -5.21
CA SER A 44 1.86 16.80 -4.83
C SER A 44 2.69 16.58 -3.57
N ALA A 45 2.15 15.84 -2.59
CA ALA A 45 2.89 15.47 -1.39
C ALA A 45 4.06 14.55 -1.72
N PHE A 46 3.85 13.58 -2.61
CA PHE A 46 4.92 12.68 -3.05
C PHE A 46 6.04 13.45 -3.76
N ALA A 47 5.69 14.40 -4.63
CA ALA A 47 6.65 15.17 -5.39
C ALA A 47 7.58 16.01 -4.50
N ARG A 48 7.13 16.40 -3.32
CA ARG A 48 7.96 17.13 -2.36
C ARG A 48 9.04 16.24 -1.73
N LEU A 49 8.78 14.94 -1.65
CA LEU A 49 9.74 13.99 -1.07
C LEU A 49 10.68 13.39 -2.10
N CYS A 50 10.26 13.34 -3.34
CA CYS A 50 10.99 12.65 -4.40
C CYS A 50 11.38 13.65 -5.51
N PRO A 51 12.63 14.12 -5.55
CA PRO A 51 13.08 15.00 -6.63
C PRO A 51 12.89 14.32 -7.99
N GLY A 52 12.37 15.06 -8.94
CA GLY A 52 12.08 14.53 -10.28
C GLY A 52 10.70 13.90 -10.43
N ALA A 53 9.93 13.80 -9.34
CA ALA A 53 8.56 13.29 -9.43
C ALA A 53 7.64 14.31 -10.11
N ASP A 54 6.69 13.77 -10.90
CA ASP A 54 5.70 14.56 -11.63
C ASP A 54 4.34 14.44 -10.93
N ALA A 55 3.85 15.55 -10.39
CA ALA A 55 2.57 15.58 -9.68
C ALA A 55 1.35 15.38 -10.61
N GLN A 56 1.57 15.36 -11.93
CA GLN A 56 0.50 15.20 -12.92
C GLN A 56 0.48 13.80 -13.56
N ALA A 57 1.52 12.98 -13.36
CA ALA A 57 1.62 11.69 -14.02
C ALA A 57 0.74 10.65 -13.32
N LEU A 58 -0.04 9.89 -14.10
CA LEU A 58 -0.85 8.79 -13.56
C LEU A 58 0.01 7.61 -13.14
N GLN A 59 1.15 7.42 -13.79
CA GLN A 59 2.15 6.41 -13.44
C GLN A 59 3.53 6.98 -13.66
N GLN A 60 4.44 6.65 -12.77
CA GLN A 60 5.84 7.04 -12.88
C GLN A 60 6.71 6.08 -12.11
N TRP A 61 7.98 6.00 -12.48
CA TRP A 61 8.94 5.08 -11.86
C TRP A 61 10.00 5.86 -11.11
N HIS A 62 10.23 5.49 -9.86
CA HIS A 62 11.27 6.07 -9.01
C HIS A 62 11.91 4.96 -8.19
N ASP A 63 13.24 4.79 -8.33
CA ASP A 63 14.00 3.76 -7.62
C ASP A 63 13.41 2.35 -7.79
N GLY A 64 12.88 2.06 -8.98
CA GLY A 64 12.27 0.77 -9.28
C GLY A 64 10.84 0.61 -8.81
N VAL A 65 10.28 1.60 -8.11
CA VAL A 65 8.88 1.59 -7.65
C VAL A 65 7.99 2.23 -8.70
N ASN A 66 6.91 1.56 -9.06
CA ASN A 66 5.88 2.13 -9.92
C ASN A 66 4.90 2.94 -9.05
N VAL A 67 5.03 4.26 -9.05
CA VAL A 67 4.17 5.16 -8.29
C VAL A 67 2.95 5.49 -9.13
N CYS A 68 1.78 5.13 -8.64
CA CYS A 68 0.52 5.26 -9.36
C CYS A 68 -0.39 6.26 -8.64
N PHE A 69 -1.11 7.08 -9.40
CA PHE A 69 -2.09 7.98 -8.83
C PHE A 69 -3.34 7.19 -8.44
N TRP A 70 -3.74 7.32 -7.19
CA TRP A 70 -4.97 6.72 -6.66
C TRP A 70 -6.09 7.74 -6.78
N ALA A 71 -6.83 7.67 -7.88
CA ALA A 71 -7.94 8.58 -8.12
C ALA A 71 -9.17 8.19 -7.31
N LYS A 72 -10.00 9.17 -6.97
CA LYS A 72 -11.31 8.92 -6.36
C LYS A 72 -12.17 8.04 -7.27
N ASP A 73 -12.03 8.26 -8.56
CA ASP A 73 -12.69 7.50 -9.61
C ASP A 73 -11.80 6.32 -9.98
N TRP A 74 -11.88 5.27 -9.16
CA TRP A 74 -11.00 4.11 -9.28
C TRP A 74 -11.22 3.37 -10.59
N GLN A 75 -10.13 3.19 -11.34
CA GLN A 75 -10.14 2.36 -12.54
C GLN A 75 -9.71 0.94 -12.19
N PRO A 76 -10.35 -0.10 -12.79
CA PRO A 76 -10.02 -1.48 -12.47
C PRO A 76 -8.53 -1.79 -12.67
N ALA A 77 -7.98 -2.54 -11.73
CA ALA A 77 -6.60 -3.01 -11.79
C ALA A 77 -6.52 -4.42 -11.22
N GLU A 78 -5.62 -5.24 -11.78
CA GLU A 78 -5.35 -6.58 -11.26
C GLU A 78 -4.70 -6.48 -9.88
N PRO A 79 -5.24 -7.15 -8.86
CA PRO A 79 -4.60 -7.14 -7.54
C PRO A 79 -3.24 -7.82 -7.56
N ALA A 80 -2.34 -7.30 -6.73
CA ALA A 80 -1.03 -7.89 -6.52
C ALA A 80 -1.12 -9.14 -5.62
N ASP A 81 0.00 -9.87 -5.50
CA ASP A 81 0.09 -11.03 -4.62
C ASP A 81 -0.03 -10.64 -3.14
N VAL A 82 0.55 -9.49 -2.78
CA VAL A 82 0.48 -8.93 -1.44
C VAL A 82 -0.09 -7.52 -1.54
N VAL A 83 -1.03 -7.20 -0.68
CA VAL A 83 -1.70 -5.90 -0.65
C VAL A 83 -1.52 -5.29 0.72
N ILE A 84 -0.95 -4.09 0.77
CA ILE A 84 -0.77 -3.34 2.01
C ILE A 84 -1.69 -2.13 2.00
N GLU A 85 -2.55 -2.07 3.00
CA GLU A 85 -3.36 -0.91 3.33
C GLU A 85 -2.61 -0.13 4.40
N ALA A 86 -2.05 1.01 4.04
CA ALA A 86 -1.25 1.78 5.00
C ALA A 86 -2.17 2.61 5.89
N PHE A 87 -2.00 2.43 7.22
CA PHE A 87 -2.64 3.28 8.23
C PHE A 87 -4.17 3.33 8.07
N ALA A 88 -4.77 2.18 7.80
CA ALA A 88 -6.23 2.01 7.66
C ALA A 88 -6.84 2.97 6.62
N CYS A 89 -6.18 3.14 5.48
CA CYS A 89 -6.62 4.10 4.45
C CYS A 89 -7.86 3.68 3.67
N HIS A 90 -8.35 2.48 3.87
CA HIS A 90 -9.54 1.91 3.22
C HIS A 90 -9.40 1.76 1.70
N LEU A 91 -9.19 0.54 1.26
CA LEU A 91 -9.04 0.22 -0.16
C LEU A 91 -10.33 0.52 -0.95
N PRO A 92 -10.21 0.81 -2.27
CA PRO A 92 -11.40 0.90 -3.11
C PRO A 92 -12.22 -0.40 -3.05
N GLY A 93 -13.54 -0.28 -2.96
CA GLY A 93 -14.42 -1.46 -2.91
C GLY A 93 -14.23 -2.39 -4.10
N ALA A 94 -14.05 -1.82 -5.29
CA ALA A 94 -13.82 -2.61 -6.51
C ALA A 94 -12.50 -3.39 -6.45
N TYR A 95 -11.46 -2.84 -5.79
CA TYR A 95 -10.21 -3.56 -5.59
C TYR A 95 -10.38 -4.74 -4.63
N ILE A 96 -11.13 -4.53 -3.56
CA ILE A 96 -11.44 -5.62 -2.61
C ILE A 96 -12.21 -6.74 -3.32
N ASP A 97 -13.19 -6.39 -4.15
CA ASP A 97 -13.95 -7.37 -4.93
C ASP A 97 -13.04 -8.15 -5.88
N ALA A 98 -12.08 -7.47 -6.52
CA ALA A 98 -11.11 -8.12 -7.39
C ALA A 98 -10.18 -9.06 -6.62
N MET A 99 -9.80 -8.70 -5.38
CA MET A 99 -9.01 -9.60 -4.52
C MET A 99 -9.78 -10.87 -4.18
N LYS A 100 -11.07 -10.75 -3.90
CA LYS A 100 -11.92 -11.91 -3.60
C LYS A 100 -12.08 -12.85 -4.79
N ALA A 101 -12.09 -12.29 -6.01
CA ALA A 101 -12.23 -13.06 -7.23
C ALA A 101 -10.92 -13.73 -7.67
N ARG A 102 -9.79 -13.28 -7.15
CA ARG A 102 -8.48 -13.84 -7.52
C ARG A 102 -8.25 -15.19 -6.83
N ASN A 103 -7.62 -16.11 -7.55
CA ASN A 103 -7.24 -17.42 -7.02
C ASN A 103 -5.76 -17.70 -7.33
N PRO A 104 -4.87 -17.82 -6.32
CA PRO A 104 -5.16 -17.66 -4.89
C PRO A 104 -5.43 -16.21 -4.51
N ARG A 105 -6.14 -16.03 -3.40
CA ARG A 105 -6.41 -14.67 -2.90
C ARG A 105 -5.14 -14.02 -2.41
N PRO A 106 -4.99 -12.69 -2.58
CA PRO A 106 -3.82 -11.99 -2.09
C PRO A 106 -3.72 -12.03 -0.56
N LEU A 107 -2.51 -11.88 -0.05
CA LEU A 107 -2.29 -11.58 1.36
C LEU A 107 -2.59 -10.10 1.58
N TRP A 108 -3.49 -9.78 2.48
CA TRP A 108 -3.91 -8.41 2.78
C TRP A 108 -3.45 -8.02 4.18
N LEU A 109 -2.62 -6.98 4.25
CA LEU A 109 -2.06 -6.48 5.49
C LEU A 109 -2.46 -5.03 5.70
N ASN A 110 -2.75 -4.66 6.94
CA ASN A 110 -2.87 -3.27 7.35
C ASN A 110 -1.60 -2.88 8.09
N LEU A 111 -0.83 -1.96 7.51
CA LEU A 111 0.39 -1.44 8.12
C LEU A 111 0.01 -0.32 9.08
N GLU A 112 0.34 -0.50 10.36
CA GLU A 112 0.09 0.49 11.40
C GLU A 112 1.31 1.36 11.65
N TYR A 113 1.11 2.45 12.40
CA TYR A 113 2.19 3.33 12.81
C TYR A 113 3.11 2.64 13.82
N LEU A 114 4.36 3.05 13.85
CA LEU A 114 5.29 2.62 14.88
C LEU A 114 4.74 3.04 16.24
N SER A 115 4.68 2.10 17.18
CA SER A 115 4.15 2.34 18.53
C SER A 115 4.97 1.60 19.56
N ALA A 116 5.18 2.24 20.71
CA ALA A 116 5.83 1.64 21.87
C ALA A 116 4.81 1.13 22.90
N GLU A 117 3.52 1.20 22.62
CA GLU A 117 2.48 0.74 23.54
C GLU A 117 2.45 -0.79 23.62
N GLU A 118 2.29 -1.32 24.82
CA GLU A 118 2.37 -2.78 25.05
C GLU A 118 1.28 -3.56 24.32
N TRP A 119 0.07 -3.00 24.20
CA TRP A 119 -1.04 -3.70 23.54
C TRP A 119 -0.76 -4.02 22.07
N VAL A 120 0.12 -3.25 21.43
CA VAL A 120 0.49 -3.45 20.02
C VAL A 120 1.10 -4.84 19.80
N THR A 121 1.92 -5.30 20.72
CA THR A 121 2.57 -6.62 20.64
C THR A 121 1.53 -7.74 20.54
N GLY A 122 0.44 -7.62 21.28
CA GLY A 122 -0.64 -8.60 21.26
C GLY A 122 -1.51 -8.53 20.00
N CYS A 123 -1.49 -7.42 19.29
CA CYS A 123 -2.31 -7.22 18.09
C CYS A 123 -1.58 -7.52 16.78
N HIS A 124 -0.25 -7.55 16.80
CA HIS A 124 0.54 -7.81 15.60
C HIS A 124 0.23 -9.20 15.03
N GLY A 125 -0.06 -9.24 13.74
CA GLY A 125 -0.37 -10.48 13.05
C GLY A 125 -1.79 -11.01 13.24
N LEU A 126 -2.62 -10.33 14.05
CA LEU A 126 -3.99 -10.77 14.24
C LEU A 126 -4.86 -10.41 13.03
N PRO A 127 -5.84 -11.27 12.68
CA PRO A 127 -6.78 -10.94 11.62
C PRO A 127 -7.74 -9.85 12.06
N SER A 128 -8.08 -8.97 11.11
CA SER A 128 -9.14 -7.99 11.27
C SER A 128 -10.43 -8.56 10.69
N LEU A 129 -11.53 -8.41 11.42
CA LEU A 129 -12.84 -8.87 10.93
C LEU A 129 -13.28 -8.01 9.74
N GLN A 130 -13.56 -8.64 8.62
CA GLN A 130 -14.02 -8.00 7.41
C GLN A 130 -15.32 -8.61 6.95
N SER A 131 -16.29 -7.78 6.58
CA SER A 131 -17.55 -8.24 6.00
C SER A 131 -17.38 -8.79 4.58
N SER A 132 -16.26 -8.52 3.95
CA SER A 132 -15.96 -8.88 2.56
C SER A 132 -15.66 -10.37 2.35
N GLY A 133 -15.42 -11.14 3.41
CA GLY A 133 -15.07 -12.56 3.29
C GLY A 133 -13.59 -12.82 3.01
N ILE A 134 -12.76 -11.79 2.91
CA ILE A 134 -11.30 -11.91 2.81
C ILE A 134 -10.67 -11.37 4.08
N GLN A 135 -9.68 -12.08 4.62
CA GLN A 135 -9.04 -11.68 5.88
C GLN A 135 -7.96 -10.64 5.63
N LYS A 136 -7.91 -9.66 6.53
CA LYS A 136 -6.85 -8.67 6.60
C LYS A 136 -6.14 -8.83 7.93
N PHE A 137 -4.81 -8.76 7.92
CA PHE A 137 -3.98 -8.93 9.12
C PHE A 137 -3.36 -7.59 9.51
N PHE A 138 -3.17 -7.38 10.80
CA PHE A 138 -2.47 -6.20 11.31
C PHE A 138 -0.97 -6.42 11.29
N PHE A 139 -0.22 -5.40 10.85
CA PHE A 139 1.23 -5.36 10.94
C PHE A 139 1.66 -4.11 11.71
N PHE A 140 2.32 -4.31 12.84
CA PHE A 140 2.89 -3.24 13.66
C PHE A 140 4.41 -3.34 13.56
N PRO A 141 5.08 -2.34 12.94
CA PRO A 141 6.53 -2.37 12.76
C PRO A 141 7.32 -2.22 14.06
#